data_11f8b04a63dbf174cf8962247d489c0a
#
_entry.id   11f8b04a63dbf174cf8962247d489c0a
#
_cell.length_a   1.000
_cell.length_b   1.000
_cell.length_c   1.000
_cell.angle_alpha   90.00
_cell.angle_beta   90.00
_cell.angle_gamma   90.00
#
_symmetry.space_group_name_H-M   'P 1'
#
loop_
_entity.id
_entity.type
_entity.pdbx_description
1 polymer ?
#
loop_
_entity_poly.entity_id
_entity_poly.type
_entity_poly.pdbx_seq_one_letter_code
_entity_poly.pdbx_strand_id
1 'polypeptide(L)'
;MAKVELKQPIVAEISEGIKDAQSVVLVDYRGLTVEEDTELRKQLRAAGVTYKVYKNTMMNFAFKGTDFEGLAPYLNGPSAMAYSTEDATAPARVLAEFAKKAKALEIKAGVVEGNVYDAKGMEAISSIPSRDVLISRLLESMQAPRANFARVINQIAEKNA
;
A
#
# COMPACT_ATOMS: atom_id res chain seq x y z
N MET A 1 14.59 34.12 8.16
CA MET A 1 14.38 33.70 6.77
C MET A 1 15.21 32.46 6.33
N ALA A 2 16.22 32.05 7.08
CA ALA A 2 17.18 31.03 6.68
C ALA A 2 16.68 29.55 6.64
N LYS A 3 15.40 29.27 6.83
CA LYS A 3 14.92 27.86 6.87
C LYS A 3 14.06 27.43 5.67
N VAL A 4 13.79 28.32 4.72
CA VAL A 4 12.97 28.01 3.54
C VAL A 4 13.82 27.29 2.50
N GLU A 5 15.06 27.72 2.29
CA GLU A 5 16.00 27.12 1.33
C GLU A 5 16.34 25.65 1.65
N LEU A 6 16.40 25.28 2.94
CA LEU A 6 16.64 23.90 3.38
C LEU A 6 15.40 22.99 3.25
N LYS A 7 14.21 23.58 3.12
CA LYS A 7 12.95 22.83 3.02
C LYS A 7 12.53 22.59 1.57
N GLN A 8 12.90 23.49 0.66
CA GLN A 8 12.59 23.36 -0.76
C GLN A 8 13.09 22.05 -1.38
N PRO A 9 14.34 21.61 -1.15
CA PRO A 9 14.81 20.35 -1.75
C PRO A 9 14.04 19.13 -1.21
N ILE A 10 13.60 19.14 0.06
CA ILE A 10 12.82 18.04 0.63
C ILE A 10 11.41 18.01 0.02
N VAL A 11 10.78 19.17 -0.16
CA VAL A 11 9.47 19.25 -0.83
C VAL A 11 9.59 18.82 -2.30
N ALA A 12 10.68 19.19 -2.98
CA ALA A 12 10.96 18.75 -4.34
C ALA A 12 11.14 17.22 -4.40
N GLU A 13 11.92 16.63 -3.48
CA GLU A 13 12.09 15.18 -3.36
C GLU A 13 10.74 14.45 -3.16
N ILE A 14 9.89 15.01 -2.28
CA ILE A 14 8.55 14.43 -2.05
C ILE A 14 7.71 14.55 -3.33
N SER A 15 7.70 15.70 -3.99
CA SER A 15 6.89 15.90 -5.19
C SER A 15 7.38 15.07 -6.38
N GLU A 16 8.68 14.83 -6.52
CA GLU A 16 9.23 13.90 -7.52
C GLU A 16 8.81 12.47 -7.23
N GLY A 17 8.94 12.02 -5.97
CA GLY A 17 8.53 10.67 -5.58
C GLY A 17 7.03 10.41 -5.73
N ILE A 18 6.20 11.45 -5.63
CA ILE A 18 4.74 11.34 -5.73
C ILE A 18 4.27 11.44 -7.19
N LYS A 19 4.97 12.15 -8.07
CA LYS A 19 4.55 12.31 -9.47
C LYS A 19 4.28 11.02 -10.20
N ASP A 20 5.15 10.01 -9.96
CA ASP A 20 5.05 8.71 -10.60
C ASP A 20 4.34 7.67 -9.71
N ALA A 21 3.91 8.06 -8.50
CA ALA A 21 3.29 7.16 -7.56
C ALA A 21 1.83 6.86 -7.95
N GLN A 22 1.49 5.58 -8.07
CA GLN A 22 0.12 5.11 -8.29
C GLN A 22 -0.70 5.10 -6.99
N SER A 23 -0.03 5.00 -5.85
CA SER A 23 -0.68 5.02 -4.54
C SER A 23 0.19 5.66 -3.47
N VAL A 24 -0.46 6.35 -2.56
CA VAL A 24 0.15 6.98 -1.36
C VAL A 24 -0.70 6.62 -0.15
N VAL A 25 -0.08 6.06 0.88
CA VAL A 25 -0.74 5.67 2.13
C VAL A 25 -0.10 6.39 3.30
N LEU A 26 -0.93 6.99 4.15
CA LEU A 26 -0.52 7.64 5.38
C LEU A 26 -0.76 6.72 6.56
N VAL A 27 0.26 6.55 7.39
CA VAL A 27 0.19 5.72 8.60
C VAL A 27 0.71 6.46 9.83
N ASP A 28 0.18 6.13 10.98
CA ASP A 28 0.73 6.50 12.27
C ASP A 28 1.69 5.40 12.74
N TYR A 29 2.93 5.77 12.99
CA TYR A 29 3.99 4.84 13.39
C TYR A 29 4.28 4.87 14.89
N ARG A 30 3.52 5.62 15.67
CA ARG A 30 3.72 5.72 17.12
C ARG A 30 3.47 4.38 17.80
N GLY A 31 4.32 4.08 18.76
CA GLY A 31 4.21 2.87 19.57
C GLY A 31 4.88 1.64 18.96
N LEU A 32 5.45 1.75 17.76
CA LEU A 32 6.30 0.70 17.19
C LEU A 32 7.65 0.65 17.89
N THR A 33 8.14 -0.55 18.15
CA THR A 33 9.52 -0.77 18.58
C THR A 33 10.49 -0.59 17.40
N VAL A 34 11.77 -0.38 17.71
CA VAL A 34 12.80 -0.24 16.66
C VAL A 34 12.93 -1.50 15.81
N GLU A 35 12.73 -2.67 16.42
CA GLU A 35 12.76 -3.96 15.72
C GLU A 35 11.60 -4.08 14.74
N GLU A 36 10.38 -3.73 15.18
CA GLU A 36 9.18 -3.73 14.33
C GLU A 36 9.28 -2.74 13.17
N ASP A 37 9.77 -1.51 13.41
CA ASP A 37 9.97 -0.53 12.33
C ASP A 37 11.01 -1.01 11.31
N THR A 38 12.07 -1.67 11.77
CA THR A 38 13.11 -2.25 10.91
C THR A 38 12.54 -3.38 10.05
N GLU A 39 11.72 -4.25 10.64
CA GLU A 39 11.06 -5.33 9.91
C GLU A 39 10.04 -4.79 8.90
N LEU A 40 9.24 -3.80 9.29
CA LEU A 40 8.30 -3.11 8.41
C LEU A 40 9.01 -2.51 7.20
N ARG A 41 10.11 -1.78 7.41
CA ARG A 41 10.92 -1.20 6.33
C ARG A 41 11.49 -2.26 5.39
N LYS A 42 11.90 -3.41 5.94
CA LYS A 42 12.42 -4.53 5.15
C LYS A 42 11.31 -5.12 4.26
N GLN A 43 10.11 -5.34 4.82
CA GLN A 43 8.97 -5.89 4.08
C GLN A 43 8.49 -4.92 3.00
N LEU A 44 8.37 -3.63 3.31
CA LEU A 44 7.97 -2.60 2.34
C LEU A 44 8.98 -2.48 1.20
N ARG A 45 10.29 -2.50 1.50
CA ARG A 45 11.34 -2.47 0.49
C ARG A 45 11.33 -3.70 -0.40
N ALA A 46 11.05 -4.89 0.15
CA ALA A 46 10.90 -6.13 -0.62
C ALA A 46 9.69 -6.10 -1.56
N ALA A 47 8.66 -5.32 -1.20
CA ALA A 47 7.45 -5.11 -2.02
C ALA A 47 7.56 -3.90 -2.99
N GLY A 48 8.74 -3.29 -3.15
CA GLY A 48 8.93 -2.12 -4.03
C GLY A 48 8.27 -0.84 -3.51
N VAL A 49 7.97 -0.78 -2.21
CA VAL A 49 7.32 0.38 -1.58
C VAL A 49 8.35 1.25 -0.90
N THR A 50 8.34 2.53 -1.21
CA THR A 50 9.17 3.52 -0.52
C THR A 50 8.44 4.03 0.72
N TYR A 51 9.07 3.87 1.89
CA TYR A 51 8.54 4.31 3.17
C TYR A 51 9.45 5.34 3.80
N LYS A 52 8.93 6.56 4.01
CA LYS A 52 9.67 7.66 4.63
C LYS A 52 8.78 8.46 5.58
N VAL A 53 9.41 8.98 6.64
CA VAL A 53 8.76 9.88 7.59
C VAL A 53 9.10 11.31 7.23
N TYR A 54 8.08 12.08 6.93
CA TYR A 54 8.22 13.50 6.61
C TYR A 54 7.39 14.37 7.56
N LYS A 55 7.74 15.63 7.63
CA LYS A 55 6.97 16.59 8.40
C LYS A 55 5.64 16.91 7.68
N ASN A 56 4.51 16.88 8.40
CA ASN A 56 3.17 17.10 7.83
C ASN A 56 3.07 18.37 6.99
N THR A 57 3.72 19.46 7.44
CA THR A 57 3.73 20.72 6.68
C THR A 57 4.41 20.59 5.32
N MET A 58 5.47 19.75 5.19
CA MET A 58 6.16 19.52 3.92
C MET A 58 5.32 18.64 3.01
N MET A 59 4.69 17.59 3.55
CA MET A 59 3.75 16.76 2.80
C MET A 59 2.57 17.59 2.28
N ASN A 60 2.00 18.47 3.12
CA ASN A 60 0.90 19.33 2.72
C ASN A 60 1.29 20.29 1.58
N PHE A 61 2.53 20.80 1.57
CA PHE A 61 3.02 21.61 0.45
C PHE A 61 3.23 20.80 -0.81
N ALA A 62 3.71 19.57 -0.70
CA ALA A 62 3.93 18.68 -1.84
C ALA A 62 2.62 18.17 -2.46
N PHE A 63 1.55 17.98 -1.66
CA PHE A 63 0.25 17.52 -2.12
C PHE A 63 -0.58 18.59 -2.81
N LYS A 64 -0.30 19.89 -2.55
CA LYS A 64 -1.01 20.97 -3.22
C LYS A 64 -0.84 20.93 -4.74
N GLY A 65 -1.96 20.89 -5.44
CA GLY A 65 -1.98 20.84 -6.90
C GLY A 65 -1.73 19.45 -7.49
N THR A 66 -1.80 18.39 -6.66
CA THR A 66 -1.74 17.00 -7.10
C THR A 66 -3.03 16.27 -6.72
N ASP A 67 -3.27 15.09 -7.31
CA ASP A 67 -4.43 14.24 -7.01
C ASP A 67 -4.47 13.78 -5.54
N PHE A 68 -3.39 14.01 -4.79
CA PHE A 68 -3.22 13.66 -3.38
C PHE A 68 -3.68 14.75 -2.40
N GLU A 69 -4.21 15.87 -2.88
CA GLU A 69 -4.68 16.98 -2.03
C GLU A 69 -5.77 16.53 -1.04
N GLY A 70 -6.56 15.52 -1.40
CA GLY A 70 -7.56 14.91 -0.53
C GLY A 70 -7.02 14.28 0.76
N LEU A 71 -5.69 14.06 0.88
CA LEU A 71 -5.04 13.58 2.10
C LEU A 71 -4.76 14.69 3.12
N ALA A 72 -4.86 15.96 2.74
CA ALA A 72 -4.56 17.10 3.63
C ALA A 72 -5.30 17.06 4.99
N PRO A 73 -6.62 16.73 5.07
CA PRO A 73 -7.32 16.65 6.35
C PRO A 73 -6.84 15.51 7.26
N TYR A 74 -6.20 14.48 6.70
CA TYR A 74 -5.70 13.31 7.45
C TYR A 74 -4.27 13.48 7.96
N LEU A 75 -3.57 14.58 7.63
CA LEU A 75 -2.23 14.91 8.09
C LEU A 75 -2.21 15.44 9.54
N ASN A 76 -2.95 14.83 10.43
CA ASN A 76 -2.99 15.17 11.85
C ASN A 76 -2.08 14.22 12.65
N GLY A 77 -1.27 14.77 13.57
CA GLY A 77 -0.32 14.01 14.39
C GLY A 77 0.87 13.46 13.60
N PRO A 78 1.66 12.54 14.16
CA PRO A 78 2.79 11.94 13.47
C PRO A 78 2.28 11.10 12.29
N SER A 79 2.93 11.26 11.15
CA SER A 79 2.55 10.59 9.93
C SER A 79 3.79 10.13 9.17
N ALA A 80 3.77 8.88 8.76
CA ALA A 80 4.71 8.35 7.78
C ALA A 80 3.98 8.15 6.45
N MET A 81 4.70 8.29 5.37
CA MET A 81 4.20 8.13 4.01
C MET A 81 4.83 6.88 3.38
N ALA A 82 3.98 5.99 2.88
CA ALA A 82 4.36 4.87 2.06
C ALA A 82 3.80 5.08 0.65
N TYR A 83 4.63 4.97 -0.38
CA TYR A 83 4.18 5.13 -1.77
C TYR A 83 4.82 4.07 -2.67
N SER A 84 4.10 3.70 -3.72
CA SER A 84 4.57 2.76 -4.74
C SER A 84 4.28 3.30 -6.14
N THR A 85 5.22 3.02 -7.05
CA THR A 85 5.15 3.37 -8.47
C THR A 85 4.71 2.20 -9.35
N GLU A 86 4.91 0.96 -8.89
CA GLU A 86 4.65 -0.24 -9.67
C GLU A 86 3.30 -0.90 -9.35
N ASP A 87 3.01 -1.12 -8.07
CA ASP A 87 1.79 -1.79 -7.61
C ASP A 87 0.98 -0.85 -6.71
N ALA A 88 -0.19 -0.43 -7.18
CA ALA A 88 -1.08 0.48 -6.46
C ALA A 88 -1.59 -0.12 -5.13
N THR A 89 -1.67 -1.45 -5.00
CA THR A 89 -2.19 -2.12 -3.82
C THR A 89 -1.11 -2.56 -2.82
N ALA A 90 0.15 -2.62 -3.25
CA ALA A 90 1.26 -3.12 -2.43
C ALA A 90 1.41 -2.39 -1.08
N PRO A 91 1.39 -1.04 -1.00
CA PRO A 91 1.53 -0.35 0.27
C PRO A 91 0.39 -0.69 1.24
N ALA A 92 -0.85 -0.71 0.74
CA ALA A 92 -2.03 -1.03 1.56
C ALA A 92 -1.96 -2.46 2.11
N ARG A 93 -1.60 -3.43 1.27
CA ARG A 93 -1.51 -4.85 1.63
C ARG A 93 -0.45 -5.09 2.72
N VAL A 94 0.78 -4.64 2.49
CA VAL A 94 1.89 -4.85 3.43
C VAL A 94 1.62 -4.15 4.77
N LEU A 95 1.12 -2.91 4.74
CA LEU A 95 0.78 -2.16 5.94
C LEU A 95 -0.36 -2.80 6.72
N ALA A 96 -1.41 -3.30 6.05
CA ALA A 96 -2.52 -3.97 6.72
C ALA A 96 -2.11 -5.34 7.31
N GLU A 97 -1.26 -6.10 6.62
CA GLU A 97 -0.70 -7.35 7.17
C GLU A 97 0.15 -7.09 8.41
N PHE A 98 0.96 -6.03 8.37
CA PHE A 98 1.79 -5.64 9.49
C PHE A 98 0.97 -5.08 10.65
N ALA A 99 -0.09 -4.31 10.39
CA ALA A 99 -1.01 -3.80 11.42
C ALA A 99 -1.73 -4.92 12.19
N LYS A 100 -1.95 -6.08 11.56
CA LYS A 100 -2.47 -7.27 12.26
C LYS A 100 -1.48 -7.86 13.26
N LYS A 101 -0.18 -7.72 12.99
CA LYS A 101 0.90 -8.19 13.89
C LYS A 101 1.23 -7.16 14.96
N ALA A 102 1.40 -5.91 14.55
CA ALA A 102 1.75 -4.78 15.41
C ALA A 102 0.53 -3.84 15.54
N LYS A 103 -0.23 -3.99 16.63
CA LYS A 103 -1.44 -3.19 16.91
C LYS A 103 -1.18 -1.68 17.05
N ALA A 104 0.08 -1.29 17.18
CA ALA A 104 0.49 0.11 17.29
C ALA A 104 0.48 0.85 15.95
N LEU A 105 0.50 0.13 14.80
CA LEU A 105 0.45 0.73 13.48
C LEU A 105 -1.01 1.00 13.09
N GLU A 106 -1.36 2.26 12.89
CA GLU A 106 -2.68 2.66 12.42
C GLU A 106 -2.60 3.27 11.01
N ILE A 107 -3.43 2.75 10.10
CA ILE A 107 -3.60 3.34 8.76
C ILE A 107 -4.60 4.48 8.89
N LYS A 108 -4.20 5.70 8.51
CA LYS A 108 -5.06 6.89 8.59
C LYS A 108 -5.93 7.03 7.35
N ALA A 109 -5.32 7.09 6.22
CA ALA A 109 -5.97 7.22 4.91
C ALA A 109 -4.96 6.88 3.80
N GLY A 110 -5.47 6.73 2.60
CA GLY A 110 -4.62 6.56 1.43
C GLY A 110 -5.31 7.03 0.17
N VAL A 111 -4.54 7.29 -0.85
CA VAL A 111 -5.01 7.53 -2.21
C VAL A 111 -4.48 6.39 -3.08
N VAL A 112 -5.38 5.78 -3.82
CA VAL A 112 -5.07 4.73 -4.78
C VAL A 112 -5.71 5.10 -6.10
N GLU A 113 -4.89 5.22 -7.15
CA GLU A 113 -5.35 5.62 -8.48
C GLU A 113 -6.22 6.90 -8.49
N GLY A 114 -5.82 7.92 -7.71
CA GLY A 114 -6.53 9.21 -7.62
C GLY A 114 -7.78 9.22 -6.73
N ASN A 115 -8.19 8.08 -6.17
CA ASN A 115 -9.31 8.00 -5.25
C ASN A 115 -8.84 8.01 -3.79
N VAL A 116 -9.47 8.85 -2.96
CA VAL A 116 -9.18 8.95 -1.52
C VAL A 116 -9.98 7.89 -0.77
N TYR A 117 -9.30 7.13 0.06
CA TYR A 117 -9.89 6.08 0.89
C TYR A 117 -9.56 6.33 2.37
N ASP A 118 -10.58 6.22 3.20
CA ASP A 118 -10.43 6.21 4.66
C ASP A 118 -9.82 4.89 5.16
N ALA A 119 -9.52 4.81 6.44
CA ALA A 119 -8.95 3.60 7.06
C ALA A 119 -9.73 2.32 6.73
N LYS A 120 -11.07 2.36 6.74
CA LYS A 120 -11.93 1.22 6.39
C LYS A 120 -11.83 0.86 4.90
N GLY A 121 -11.76 1.86 4.02
CA GLY A 121 -11.58 1.67 2.58
C GLY A 121 -10.22 1.05 2.27
N MET A 122 -9.18 1.50 2.98
CA MET A 122 -7.83 0.95 2.85
C MET A 122 -7.76 -0.52 3.30
N GLU A 123 -8.52 -0.91 4.31
CA GLU A 123 -8.64 -2.31 4.73
C GLU A 123 -9.28 -3.17 3.63
N ALA A 124 -10.32 -2.67 2.96
CA ALA A 124 -10.91 -3.37 1.82
C ALA A 124 -9.92 -3.52 0.66
N ILE A 125 -9.16 -2.45 0.32
CA ILE A 125 -8.13 -2.49 -0.72
C ILE A 125 -7.01 -3.46 -0.36
N SER A 126 -6.62 -3.55 0.91
CA SER A 126 -5.58 -4.48 1.36
C SER A 126 -5.92 -5.95 1.11
N SER A 127 -7.20 -6.27 0.97
CA SER A 127 -7.65 -7.62 0.64
C SER A 127 -7.46 -7.99 -0.84
N ILE A 128 -7.16 -7.02 -1.70
CA ILE A 128 -6.93 -7.22 -3.13
C ILE A 128 -5.50 -7.75 -3.33
N PRO A 129 -5.36 -8.94 -3.97
CA PRO A 129 -4.05 -9.50 -4.29
C PRO A 129 -3.29 -8.66 -5.32
N SER A 130 -2.00 -8.96 -5.49
CA SER A 130 -1.20 -8.33 -6.55
C SER A 130 -1.73 -8.66 -7.95
N ARG A 131 -1.38 -7.82 -8.92
CA ARG A 131 -1.77 -7.97 -10.32
C ARG A 131 -1.48 -9.37 -10.88
N ASP A 132 -0.31 -9.92 -10.57
CA ASP A 132 0.10 -11.24 -11.06
C ASP A 132 -0.77 -12.36 -10.49
N VAL A 133 -1.14 -12.24 -9.21
CA VAL A 133 -2.06 -13.20 -8.57
C VAL A 133 -3.47 -13.09 -9.14
N LEU A 134 -3.95 -11.87 -9.46
CA LEU A 134 -5.25 -11.67 -10.11
C LEU A 134 -5.27 -12.29 -11.52
N ILE A 135 -4.21 -12.09 -12.31
CA ILE A 135 -4.07 -12.71 -13.64
C ILE A 135 -4.03 -14.23 -13.50
N SER A 136 -3.26 -14.77 -12.56
CA SER A 136 -3.20 -16.21 -12.30
C SER A 136 -4.57 -16.80 -11.95
N ARG A 137 -5.34 -16.14 -11.08
CA ARG A 137 -6.71 -16.54 -10.73
C ARG A 137 -7.66 -16.48 -11.92
N LEU A 138 -7.52 -15.48 -12.77
CA LEU A 138 -8.30 -15.39 -14.01
C LEU A 138 -8.01 -16.56 -14.92
N LEU A 139 -6.73 -16.87 -15.18
CA LEU A 139 -6.33 -18.01 -16.00
C LEU A 139 -6.77 -19.33 -15.40
N GLU A 140 -6.66 -19.50 -14.09
CA GLU A 140 -7.16 -20.65 -13.36
C GLU A 140 -8.68 -20.82 -13.56
N SER A 141 -9.46 -19.74 -13.43
CA SER A 141 -10.91 -19.78 -13.62
C SER A 141 -11.31 -20.16 -15.04
N MET A 142 -10.54 -19.73 -16.06
CA MET A 142 -10.77 -20.13 -17.45
C MET A 142 -10.45 -21.61 -17.70
N GLN A 143 -9.50 -22.19 -16.98
CA GLN A 143 -9.12 -23.62 -17.09
C GLN A 143 -9.95 -24.53 -16.15
N ALA A 144 -10.62 -23.95 -15.15
CA ALA A 144 -11.37 -24.69 -14.15
C ALA A 144 -12.38 -25.72 -14.73
N PRO A 145 -13.15 -25.43 -15.79
CA PRO A 145 -14.09 -26.41 -16.37
C PRO A 145 -13.37 -27.68 -16.84
N ARG A 146 -12.22 -27.52 -17.51
CA ARG A 146 -11.43 -28.66 -18.01
C ARG A 146 -10.81 -29.47 -16.87
N ALA A 147 -10.23 -28.77 -15.88
CA ALA A 147 -9.64 -29.40 -14.70
C ALA A 147 -10.68 -30.14 -13.85
N ASN A 148 -11.86 -29.56 -13.67
CA ASN A 148 -12.94 -30.21 -12.92
C ASN A 148 -13.46 -31.44 -13.64
N PHE A 149 -13.61 -31.40 -14.97
CA PHE A 149 -13.99 -32.56 -15.76
C PHE A 149 -12.99 -33.71 -15.61
N ALA A 150 -11.70 -33.44 -15.74
CA ALA A 150 -10.66 -34.44 -15.54
C ALA A 150 -10.67 -35.04 -14.12
N ARG A 151 -10.90 -34.17 -13.11
CA ARG A 151 -10.99 -34.62 -11.69
C ARG A 151 -12.18 -35.54 -11.46
N VAL A 152 -13.34 -35.22 -12.05
CA VAL A 152 -14.55 -36.09 -11.94
C VAL A 152 -14.33 -37.42 -12.60
N ILE A 153 -13.68 -37.49 -13.78
CA ILE A 153 -13.35 -38.75 -14.45
C ILE A 153 -12.42 -39.58 -13.57
N ASN A 154 -11.39 -38.99 -13.00
CA ASN A 154 -10.48 -39.69 -12.08
C ASN A 154 -11.22 -40.24 -10.85
N GLN A 155 -12.11 -39.48 -10.25
CA GLN A 155 -12.92 -39.94 -9.10
C GLN A 155 -13.84 -41.09 -9.47
N ILE A 156 -14.39 -41.10 -10.69
CA ILE A 156 -15.20 -42.22 -11.17
C ILE A 156 -14.33 -43.47 -11.39
N ALA A 157 -13.14 -43.31 -11.96
CA ALA A 157 -12.20 -44.40 -12.17
C ALA A 157 -11.76 -45.03 -10.83
N GLU A 158 -11.44 -44.24 -9.84
CA GLU A 158 -11.06 -44.70 -8.49
C GLU A 158 -12.19 -45.41 -7.75
N LYS A 159 -13.47 -45.01 -8.00
CA LYS A 159 -14.62 -45.69 -7.40
C LYS A 159 -14.96 -47.02 -8.06
N ASN A 160 -14.53 -47.23 -9.32
CA ASN A 160 -14.82 -48.42 -10.11
C ASN A 160 -13.63 -49.40 -10.15
N ALA A 161 -12.51 -49.04 -9.54
CA ALA A 161 -11.33 -49.88 -9.33
C ALA A 161 -11.34 -50.48 -7.92
#